data_15ea9a7ed6bd455576de325fe96e7318
#
_entry.id   15ea9a7ed6bd455576de325fe96e7318
#
_cell.length_a   1.000
_cell.length_b   1.000
_cell.length_c   1.000
_cell.angle_alpha   90.00
_cell.angle_beta   90.00
_cell.angle_gamma   90.00
#
_symmetry.space_group_name_H-M   'P 1'
#
loop_
_entity.id
_entity.type
_entity.pdbx_description
1 polymer ?
#
loop_
_entity_poly.entity_id
_entity_poly.type
_entity_poly.pdbx_seq_one_letter_code
_entity_poly.pdbx_strand_id
1 'polypeptide(L)'
;MASGKHIGKVLLKIRNEEREKSSVPCTKIIKAIPRTYMDSEKSYVLVGGLGGFGMELCNWLIDRGAKKIVLTSRSGIRSGYQSICVRRWTEKGVKVVISTSDASTLKGAKDLLTEATKLGPVDAIFNLAAVSFSRSSENQKKKFLLTRE
;
A
#
# COMPACT_ATOMS: atom_id res chain seq x y z
N MET A 1 4.68 7.62 36.76
CA MET A 1 5.78 7.34 35.82
C MET A 1 6.69 8.54 35.56
N ALA A 2 6.19 9.75 35.63
CA ALA A 2 6.97 10.96 35.30
C ALA A 2 8.17 11.26 36.21
N SER A 3 8.25 10.71 37.42
CA SER A 3 9.33 11.00 38.36
C SER A 3 10.59 10.15 38.22
N GLY A 4 10.59 9.12 37.37
CA GLY A 4 11.74 8.27 37.07
C GLY A 4 12.35 7.51 38.28
N LYS A 5 11.69 7.53 39.42
CA LYS A 5 12.24 6.99 40.72
C LYS A 5 11.95 5.51 40.97
N HIS A 6 11.22 4.83 40.06
CA HIS A 6 10.90 3.42 40.25
C HIS A 6 11.95 2.52 39.61
N ILE A 7 12.37 1.52 40.37
CA ILE A 7 13.29 0.48 39.93
C ILE A 7 12.47 -0.79 39.68
N GLY A 8 12.52 -1.35 38.48
CA GLY A 8 11.81 -2.58 38.09
C GLY A 8 10.61 -2.37 37.15
N LYS A 9 9.76 -3.39 37.10
CA LYS A 9 8.58 -3.39 36.22
C LYS A 9 7.42 -2.59 36.84
N VAL A 10 6.82 -1.70 36.08
CA VAL A 10 5.59 -1.01 36.47
C VAL A 10 4.41 -1.74 35.83
N LEU A 11 3.51 -2.25 36.66
CA LEU A 11 2.28 -2.92 36.22
C LEU A 11 1.11 -1.95 36.39
N LEU A 12 0.37 -1.78 35.30
CA LEU A 12 -0.87 -1.02 35.32
C LEU A 12 -2.02 -2.00 35.48
N LYS A 13 -2.71 -1.93 36.63
CA LYS A 13 -3.92 -2.72 36.83
C LYS A 13 -5.10 -1.99 36.18
N ILE A 14 -5.63 -2.56 35.10
CA ILE A 14 -6.74 -1.96 34.34
C ILE A 14 -8.08 -2.24 35.05
N ARG A 15 -8.20 -3.40 35.75
CA ARG A 15 -9.38 -3.77 36.52
C ARG A 15 -8.96 -4.77 37.61
N ASN A 16 -9.75 -4.88 38.64
CA ASN A 16 -9.61 -5.97 39.59
C ASN A 16 -10.00 -7.28 38.88
N GLU A 17 -9.20 -8.34 39.07
CA GLU A 17 -9.64 -9.67 38.68
C GLU A 17 -10.81 -10.02 39.61
N GLU A 18 -11.99 -9.99 39.07
CA GLU A 18 -13.20 -10.26 39.80
C GLU A 18 -13.39 -11.77 39.93
N ARG A 19 -13.68 -12.20 41.14
CA ARG A 19 -14.18 -13.53 41.39
C ARG A 19 -15.59 -13.72 40.81
N GLU A 20 -16.23 -12.65 40.39
CA GLU A 20 -17.53 -12.64 39.75
C GLU A 20 -17.42 -12.42 38.26
N LYS A 21 -17.83 -13.44 37.49
CA LYS A 21 -17.88 -13.43 36.00
C LYS A 21 -19.00 -12.54 35.47
N SER A 22 -19.13 -11.32 35.90
CA SER A 22 -20.21 -10.49 35.42
C SER A 22 -19.75 -9.06 35.15
N SER A 23 -19.23 -8.81 33.99
CA SER A 23 -19.66 -7.72 33.15
C SER A 23 -18.90 -7.85 31.83
N VAL A 24 -19.62 -8.25 30.82
CA VAL A 24 -19.22 -7.98 29.44
C VAL A 24 -18.86 -6.50 29.41
N PRO A 25 -17.61 -6.13 29.03
CA PRO A 25 -17.25 -4.72 28.91
C PRO A 25 -18.27 -4.04 28.02
N CYS A 26 -18.89 -2.99 28.53
CA CYS A 26 -19.81 -2.21 27.72
C CYS A 26 -19.03 -1.68 26.51
N THR A 27 -19.22 -2.29 25.35
CA THR A 27 -18.61 -1.84 24.10
C THR A 27 -19.26 -0.52 23.71
N LYS A 28 -18.58 0.58 24.01
CA LYS A 28 -19.02 1.88 23.56
C LYS A 28 -18.59 2.05 22.11
N ILE A 29 -19.55 2.07 21.19
CA ILE A 29 -19.28 2.37 19.79
C ILE A 29 -18.95 3.86 19.69
N ILE A 30 -17.71 4.17 19.40
CA ILE A 30 -17.28 5.55 19.12
C ILE A 30 -17.15 5.69 17.61
N LYS A 31 -17.88 6.64 17.03
CA LYS A 31 -17.68 7.03 15.63
C LYS A 31 -16.33 7.68 15.50
N ALA A 32 -15.38 6.99 14.85
CA ALA A 32 -14.09 7.54 14.50
C ALA A 32 -14.04 7.76 12.98
N ILE A 33 -13.72 8.99 12.56
CA ILE A 33 -13.45 9.29 11.15
C ILE A 33 -11.94 9.13 10.96
N PRO A 34 -11.45 8.27 10.04
CA PRO A 34 -10.03 8.17 9.76
C PRO A 34 -9.52 9.50 9.24
N ARG A 35 -8.27 9.87 9.58
CA ARG A 35 -7.64 11.12 9.12
C ARG A 35 -7.57 11.23 7.60
N THR A 36 -7.44 10.10 6.92
CA THR A 36 -7.38 9.99 5.47
C THR A 36 -8.45 8.99 5.04
N TYR A 37 -9.32 9.40 4.16
CA TYR A 37 -10.39 8.59 3.58
C TYR A 37 -10.19 8.53 2.06
N MET A 38 -10.37 7.34 1.47
CA MET A 38 -10.34 7.11 0.04
C MET A 38 -11.76 6.98 -0.49
N ASP A 39 -12.04 7.69 -1.58
CA ASP A 39 -13.33 7.62 -2.24
C ASP A 39 -13.50 6.29 -2.97
N SER A 40 -14.55 5.55 -2.65
CA SER A 40 -14.84 4.24 -3.26
C SER A 40 -15.19 4.32 -4.75
N GLU A 41 -15.64 5.48 -5.22
CA GLU A 41 -16.03 5.68 -6.61
C GLU A 41 -14.87 6.09 -7.51
N LYS A 42 -13.76 6.50 -6.92
CA LYS A 42 -12.55 6.91 -7.63
C LYS A 42 -11.54 5.78 -7.76
N SER A 43 -10.64 5.90 -8.71
CA SER A 43 -9.57 4.93 -8.96
C SER A 43 -8.21 5.44 -8.45
N TYR A 44 -7.40 4.50 -7.97
CA TYR A 44 -6.07 4.73 -7.41
C TYR A 44 -5.05 3.90 -8.18
N VAL A 45 -4.02 4.54 -8.70
CA VAL A 45 -2.98 3.90 -9.52
C VAL A 45 -1.70 3.77 -8.72
N LEU A 46 -1.13 2.56 -8.65
CA LEU A 46 0.14 2.29 -8.01
C LEU A 46 1.13 1.78 -9.05
N VAL A 47 2.04 2.64 -9.48
CA VAL A 47 3.10 2.28 -10.44
C VAL A 47 4.17 1.48 -9.69
N GLY A 48 4.42 0.23 -10.14
CA GLY A 48 5.26 -0.71 -9.38
C GLY A 48 4.55 -1.32 -8.16
N GLY A 49 3.22 -1.32 -8.15
CA GLY A 49 2.38 -1.69 -7.02
C GLY A 49 2.45 -3.15 -6.58
N LEU A 50 2.98 -4.06 -7.38
CA LEU A 50 3.20 -5.46 -6.99
C LEU A 50 4.53 -5.69 -6.22
N GLY A 51 5.30 -4.64 -5.96
CA GLY A 51 6.44 -4.71 -5.04
C GLY A 51 6.00 -4.82 -3.57
N GLY A 52 6.92 -5.17 -2.66
CA GLY A 52 6.60 -5.36 -1.25
C GLY A 52 5.91 -4.14 -0.62
N PHE A 53 6.49 -2.94 -0.79
CA PHE A 53 5.88 -1.71 -0.30
C PHE A 53 4.56 -1.38 -0.99
N GLY A 54 4.45 -1.65 -2.31
CA GLY A 54 3.22 -1.40 -3.07
C GLY A 54 2.05 -2.24 -2.58
N MET A 55 2.29 -3.49 -2.20
CA MET A 55 1.27 -4.38 -1.64
C MET A 55 0.75 -3.87 -0.29
N GLU A 56 1.64 -3.39 0.58
CA GLU A 56 1.26 -2.82 1.87
C GLU A 56 0.52 -1.48 1.72
N LEU A 57 0.97 -0.63 0.80
CA LEU A 57 0.26 0.61 0.48
C LEU A 57 -1.14 0.30 -0.08
N CYS A 58 -1.28 -0.73 -0.91
CA CYS A 58 -2.57 -1.17 -1.43
C CYS A 58 -3.51 -1.60 -0.30
N ASN A 59 -3.03 -2.42 0.66
CA ASN A 59 -3.78 -2.77 1.86
C ASN A 59 -4.25 -1.53 2.61
N TRP A 60 -3.34 -0.58 2.82
CA TRP A 60 -3.62 0.66 3.53
C TRP A 60 -4.70 1.51 2.84
N LEU A 61 -4.66 1.62 1.51
CA LEU A 61 -5.67 2.34 0.73
C LEU A 61 -7.05 1.66 0.84
N ILE A 62 -7.08 0.32 0.74
CA ILE A 62 -8.31 -0.48 0.85
C ILE A 62 -8.95 -0.33 2.23
N ASP A 63 -8.16 -0.42 3.29
CA ASP A 63 -8.66 -0.26 4.66
C ASP A 63 -9.20 1.15 4.93
N ARG A 64 -8.85 2.11 4.07
CA ARG A 64 -9.37 3.49 4.09
C ARG A 64 -10.49 3.77 3.09
N GLY A 65 -10.99 2.75 2.43
CA GLY A 65 -12.18 2.86 1.60
C GLY A 65 -11.96 2.75 0.09
N ALA A 66 -10.71 2.67 -0.40
CA ALA A 66 -10.46 2.48 -1.82
C ALA A 66 -11.09 1.18 -2.34
N LYS A 67 -11.83 1.25 -3.43
CA LYS A 67 -12.51 0.11 -4.06
C LYS A 67 -12.08 -0.16 -5.50
N LYS A 68 -11.32 0.73 -6.11
CA LYS A 68 -10.91 0.66 -7.51
C LYS A 68 -9.42 0.94 -7.60
N ILE A 69 -8.63 -0.10 -7.84
CA ILE A 69 -7.16 -0.02 -7.77
C ILE A 69 -6.54 -0.60 -9.05
N VAL A 70 -5.58 0.11 -9.59
CA VAL A 70 -4.73 -0.34 -10.70
C VAL A 70 -3.30 -0.49 -10.19
N LEU A 71 -2.77 -1.70 -10.27
CA LEU A 71 -1.39 -2.00 -9.91
C LEU A 71 -0.58 -2.24 -11.17
N THR A 72 0.52 -1.54 -11.36
CA THR A 72 1.39 -1.84 -12.51
C THR A 72 2.56 -2.72 -12.11
N SER A 73 2.89 -3.64 -12.99
CA SER A 73 4.11 -4.47 -12.91
C SER A 73 4.49 -4.96 -14.28
N ARG A 74 5.75 -4.77 -14.69
CA ARG A 74 6.26 -5.23 -16.00
C ARG A 74 6.05 -6.71 -16.25
N SER A 75 5.98 -7.52 -15.23
CA SER A 75 5.89 -8.98 -15.32
C SER A 75 4.60 -9.56 -14.75
N GLY A 76 3.64 -8.71 -14.38
CA GLY A 76 2.40 -9.15 -13.75
C GLY A 76 2.61 -9.80 -12.38
N ILE A 77 1.69 -10.66 -11.98
CA ILE A 77 1.76 -11.44 -10.74
C ILE A 77 2.81 -12.55 -10.90
N ARG A 78 3.77 -12.63 -9.98
CA ARG A 78 4.86 -13.61 -10.00
C ARG A 78 4.91 -14.53 -8.78
N SER A 79 4.31 -14.11 -7.67
CA SER A 79 4.38 -14.89 -6.43
C SER A 79 3.00 -15.32 -5.95
N GLY A 80 2.97 -16.46 -5.24
CA GLY A 80 1.75 -16.93 -4.59
C GLY A 80 1.21 -15.92 -3.58
N TYR A 81 2.09 -15.17 -2.90
CA TYR A 81 1.70 -14.11 -1.98
C TYR A 81 0.91 -12.99 -2.69
N GLN A 82 1.40 -12.52 -3.85
CA GLN A 82 0.68 -11.52 -4.66
C GLN A 82 -0.70 -12.02 -5.07
N SER A 83 -0.78 -13.28 -5.54
CA SER A 83 -2.06 -13.89 -5.94
C SER A 83 -3.04 -13.97 -4.77
N ILE A 84 -2.58 -14.37 -3.58
CA ILE A 84 -3.41 -14.45 -2.38
C ILE A 84 -3.91 -13.05 -1.97
N CYS A 85 -3.05 -12.04 -1.99
CA CYS A 85 -3.45 -10.68 -1.65
C CYS A 85 -4.51 -10.14 -2.62
N VAL A 86 -4.28 -10.26 -3.93
CA VAL A 86 -5.25 -9.80 -4.96
C VAL A 86 -6.59 -10.51 -4.77
N ARG A 87 -6.59 -11.82 -4.54
CA ARG A 87 -7.81 -12.58 -4.27
C ARG A 87 -8.54 -12.05 -3.04
N ARG A 88 -7.83 -11.87 -1.91
CA ARG A 88 -8.42 -11.32 -0.67
C ARG A 88 -9.04 -9.94 -0.86
N TRP A 89 -8.40 -9.08 -1.66
CA TRP A 89 -8.94 -7.76 -1.96
C TRP A 89 -10.21 -7.85 -2.81
N THR A 90 -10.21 -8.76 -3.80
CA THR A 90 -11.39 -9.00 -4.63
C THR A 90 -12.55 -9.55 -3.80
N GLU A 91 -12.28 -10.47 -2.86
CA GLU A 91 -13.27 -10.99 -1.90
C GLU A 91 -13.85 -9.89 -0.99
N LYS A 92 -13.07 -8.85 -0.68
CA LYS A 92 -13.54 -7.64 0.02
C LYS A 92 -14.31 -6.66 -0.89
N GLY A 93 -14.60 -7.03 -2.13
CA GLY A 93 -15.32 -6.20 -3.11
C GLY A 93 -14.48 -5.10 -3.74
N VAL A 94 -13.14 -5.22 -3.73
CA VAL A 94 -12.24 -4.28 -4.40
C VAL A 94 -12.02 -4.73 -5.84
N LYS A 95 -12.19 -3.82 -6.80
CA LYS A 95 -11.84 -4.04 -8.20
C LYS A 95 -10.34 -3.78 -8.39
N VAL A 96 -9.58 -4.84 -8.59
CA VAL A 96 -8.13 -4.75 -8.81
C VAL A 96 -7.81 -5.09 -10.25
N VAL A 97 -7.12 -4.19 -10.93
CA VAL A 97 -6.60 -4.39 -12.29
C VAL A 97 -5.08 -4.44 -12.21
N ILE A 98 -4.50 -5.47 -12.83
CA ILE A 98 -3.05 -5.60 -12.97
C ILE A 98 -2.68 -5.17 -14.38
N SER A 99 -2.01 -4.03 -14.50
CA SER A 99 -1.54 -3.50 -15.77
C SER A 99 -0.07 -3.87 -15.99
N THR A 100 0.25 -4.32 -17.19
CA THR A 100 1.64 -4.55 -17.62
C THR A 100 2.18 -3.40 -18.48
N SER A 101 1.41 -2.31 -18.60
CA SER A 101 1.80 -1.12 -19.36
C SER A 101 3.06 -0.49 -18.77
N ASP A 102 4.01 -0.12 -19.64
CA ASP A 102 5.24 0.53 -19.23
C ASP A 102 5.01 2.02 -18.97
N ALA A 103 4.84 2.37 -17.70
CA ALA A 103 4.61 3.75 -17.27
C ALA A 103 5.78 4.71 -17.57
N SER A 104 6.96 4.21 -17.97
CA SER A 104 8.09 5.06 -18.36
C SER A 104 7.95 5.63 -19.78
N THR A 105 7.05 5.09 -20.59
CA THR A 105 6.76 5.55 -21.95
C THR A 105 5.47 6.35 -22.02
N LEU A 106 5.41 7.35 -22.91
CA LEU A 106 4.19 8.15 -23.09
C LEU A 106 2.98 7.29 -23.49
N LYS A 107 3.20 6.30 -24.34
CA LYS A 107 2.15 5.36 -24.76
C LYS A 107 1.65 4.55 -23.57
N GLY A 108 2.56 3.88 -22.83
CA GLY A 108 2.17 3.06 -21.70
C GLY A 108 1.53 3.85 -20.56
N ALA A 109 1.97 5.10 -20.33
CA ALA A 109 1.31 6.00 -19.38
C ALA A 109 -0.13 6.34 -19.81
N LYS A 110 -0.37 6.61 -21.10
CA LYS A 110 -1.72 6.84 -21.61
C LYS A 110 -2.61 5.59 -21.51
N ASP A 111 -2.06 4.42 -21.87
CA ASP A 111 -2.78 3.15 -21.77
C ASP A 111 -3.18 2.87 -20.31
N LEU A 112 -2.25 3.07 -19.37
CA LEU A 112 -2.48 2.93 -17.93
C LEU A 112 -3.58 3.86 -17.41
N LEU A 113 -3.57 5.14 -17.81
CA LEU A 113 -4.62 6.09 -17.43
C LEU A 113 -5.96 5.72 -18.04
N THR A 114 -5.98 5.19 -19.25
CA THR A 114 -7.20 4.70 -19.90
C THR A 114 -7.77 3.50 -19.16
N GLU A 115 -6.94 2.56 -18.69
CA GLU A 115 -7.37 1.45 -17.88
C GLU A 115 -7.94 1.93 -16.52
N ALA A 116 -7.28 2.89 -15.88
CA ALA A 116 -7.73 3.43 -14.61
C ALA A 116 -9.07 4.18 -14.74
N THR A 117 -9.24 4.99 -15.77
CA THR A 117 -10.49 5.74 -16.03
C THR A 117 -11.67 4.85 -16.33
N LYS A 118 -11.47 3.64 -16.87
CA LYS A 118 -12.55 2.66 -17.04
C LYS A 118 -13.11 2.17 -15.70
N LEU A 119 -12.31 2.18 -14.63
CA LEU A 119 -12.79 1.84 -13.29
C LEU A 119 -13.50 3.01 -12.63
N GLY A 120 -13.06 4.22 -12.87
CA GLY A 120 -13.60 5.46 -12.31
C GLY A 120 -12.64 6.63 -12.49
N PRO A 121 -13.03 7.84 -12.11
CA PRO A 121 -12.14 9.00 -12.14
C PRO A 121 -10.87 8.74 -11.34
N VAL A 122 -9.70 9.06 -11.89
CA VAL A 122 -8.41 8.87 -11.21
C VAL A 122 -8.25 9.96 -10.14
N ASP A 123 -8.12 9.53 -8.88
CA ASP A 123 -7.95 10.44 -7.73
C ASP A 123 -6.47 10.61 -7.36
N ALA A 124 -5.70 9.52 -7.38
CA ALA A 124 -4.29 9.57 -7.03
C ALA A 124 -3.45 8.56 -7.81
N ILE A 125 -2.20 8.93 -8.05
CA ILE A 125 -1.17 8.08 -8.65
C ILE A 125 0.02 8.02 -7.69
N PHE A 126 0.36 6.81 -7.25
CA PHE A 126 1.51 6.54 -6.40
C PHE A 126 2.62 5.93 -7.25
N ASN A 127 3.72 6.66 -7.45
CA ASN A 127 4.87 6.15 -8.18
C ASN A 127 5.86 5.48 -7.22
N LEU A 128 5.85 4.15 -7.23
CA LEU A 128 6.72 3.30 -6.41
C LEU A 128 7.78 2.58 -7.26
N ALA A 129 7.84 2.91 -8.56
CA ALA A 129 8.84 2.33 -9.44
C ALA A 129 10.22 2.89 -9.10
N ALA A 130 11.07 2.06 -8.50
CA ALA A 130 12.45 2.38 -8.24
C ALA A 130 13.35 1.61 -9.21
N VAL A 131 14.30 2.30 -9.83
CA VAL A 131 15.40 1.68 -10.57
C VAL A 131 16.64 1.77 -9.69
N SER A 132 16.99 0.67 -9.02
CA SER A 132 18.27 0.58 -8.33
C SER A 132 19.37 0.24 -9.34
N PHE A 133 20.27 1.14 -9.58
CA PHE A 133 21.52 0.83 -10.25
C PHE A 133 22.46 0.23 -9.21
N SER A 134 22.69 -1.08 -9.24
CA SER A 134 23.83 -1.64 -8.53
C SER A 134 25.08 -1.07 -9.21
N ARG A 135 25.79 -0.22 -8.49
CA ARG A 135 27.10 0.29 -8.91
C ARG A 135 28.12 -0.84 -8.85
N SER A 136 28.26 -1.63 -9.89
CA SER A 136 29.54 -2.26 -10.12
C SER A 136 30.49 -1.17 -10.66
N SER A 137 31.57 -0.92 -9.95
CA SER A 137 32.51 0.17 -10.17
C SER A 137 33.17 0.20 -11.56
N GLU A 138 33.06 -0.84 -12.34
CA GLU A 138 33.61 -0.94 -13.69
C GLU A 138 32.76 -0.31 -14.79
N ASN A 139 31.44 -0.34 -14.67
CA ASN A 139 30.55 0.21 -15.70
C ASN A 139 30.37 1.73 -15.64
N GLN A 140 30.72 2.35 -14.51
CA GLN A 140 30.63 3.81 -14.38
C GLN A 140 31.77 4.52 -15.13
N LYS A 141 32.96 3.93 -15.21
CA LYS A 141 34.08 4.52 -15.96
C LYS A 141 33.80 4.59 -17.46
N LYS A 142 33.12 3.58 -18.02
CA LYS A 142 32.76 3.58 -19.45
C LYS A 142 31.66 4.58 -19.83
N LYS A 143 30.67 4.81 -18.96
CA LYS A 143 29.57 5.73 -19.24
C LYS A 143 29.98 7.21 -19.07
N PHE A 144 30.90 7.49 -18.15
CA PHE A 144 31.42 8.86 -17.96
C PHE A 144 32.36 9.32 -19.09
N LEU A 145 32.98 8.38 -19.78
CA LEU A 145 33.83 8.66 -20.94
C LEU A 145 33.07 8.89 -22.26
N LEU A 146 31.84 8.37 -22.35
CA LEU A 146 30.97 8.50 -23.53
C LEU A 146 30.09 9.77 -23.54
N THR A 147 30.09 10.54 -22.46
CA THR A 147 29.29 11.79 -22.34
C THR A 147 30.16 13.05 -22.47
N ARG A 148 31.41 12.93 -22.94
CA ARG A 148 32.36 14.04 -23.12
C ARG A 148 32.83 14.20 -24.56
N GLU A 149 32.03 13.77 -25.53
CA GLU A 149 32.25 14.17 -26.94
C GLU A 149 31.01 14.94 -27.43
#